data_a81542a3cd3dae76c45027bfe4a3db19
#
_entry.id   a81542a3cd3dae76c45027bfe4a3db19
#
_cell.length_a   1.000
_cell.length_b   1.000
_cell.length_c   1.000
_cell.angle_alpha   90.00
_cell.angle_beta   90.00
_cell.angle_gamma   90.00
#
_symmetry.space_group_name_H-M   'P 1'
#
loop_
_entity.id
_entity.type
_entity.pdbx_description
1 polymer ?
#
loop_
_entity_poly.entity_id
_entity_poly.type
_entity_poly.pdbx_seq_one_letter_code
_entity_poly.pdbx_strand_id
1 'polypeptide(L)'
;GTPQTMAVALNDDWTITNIPHWLTVSPTGGKAGEKVTVNISAESNTKSVSERGAQLYVSTKFNTQYIGVTQFGVPESGIPDLSFSATGGQQTFRLFLHSDWEITNIPTWLRFSATKGYAEQEYTITVTAEENSSTSSRTTTCRLYRGNSNQYETLSAKQDAHYLKINGKEY
;
A
#
# COMPACT_ATOMS: atom_id res chain seq x y z
N GLY A 1 -6.93 11.76 4.68
CA GLY A 1 -6.02 11.84 5.85
C GLY A 1 -6.74 12.46 7.04
N THR A 2 -6.22 12.25 8.24
CA THR A 2 -6.77 12.88 9.44
C THR A 2 -6.58 14.39 9.33
N PRO A 3 -7.62 15.22 9.54
CA PRO A 3 -7.49 16.67 9.53
C PRO A 3 -6.48 17.14 10.58
N GLN A 4 -5.67 18.12 10.20
CA GLN A 4 -4.71 18.79 11.09
C GLN A 4 -5.20 20.20 11.40
N THR A 5 -4.86 20.69 12.57
CA THR A 5 -5.21 22.05 12.98
C THR A 5 -3.96 22.82 13.37
N MET A 6 -3.95 24.12 13.05
CA MET A 6 -2.93 25.03 13.54
C MET A 6 -3.58 26.33 14.04
N ALA A 7 -3.00 26.94 15.08
CA ALA A 7 -3.42 28.24 15.55
C ALA A 7 -2.54 29.32 14.90
N VAL A 8 -3.18 30.31 14.32
CA VAL A 8 -2.53 31.51 13.77
C VAL A 8 -2.96 32.73 14.57
N ALA A 9 -1.99 33.51 15.07
CA ALA A 9 -2.21 34.76 15.75
C ALA A 9 -1.12 35.76 15.29
N LEU A 10 -1.50 36.77 14.55
CA LEU A 10 -0.59 37.77 13.99
C LEU A 10 -1.06 39.19 14.33
N ASN A 11 -0.14 40.15 14.36
CA ASN A 11 -0.44 41.53 14.65
C ASN A 11 -1.02 42.32 13.46
N ASP A 12 -1.15 41.66 12.31
CA ASP A 12 -1.73 42.20 11.08
C ASP A 12 -2.79 41.24 10.53
N ASP A 13 -3.70 41.75 9.70
CA ASP A 13 -4.57 40.94 8.87
C ASP A 13 -3.73 40.02 7.99
N TRP A 14 -4.14 38.78 7.86
CA TRP A 14 -3.36 37.76 7.13
C TRP A 14 -4.23 36.90 6.22
N THR A 15 -3.60 36.33 5.21
CA THR A 15 -4.22 35.37 4.29
C THR A 15 -3.31 34.15 4.05
N ILE A 16 -3.94 33.01 3.75
CA ILE A 16 -3.25 31.81 3.27
C ILE A 16 -3.50 31.65 1.79
N THR A 17 -2.44 31.48 1.02
CA THR A 17 -2.46 31.30 -0.43
C THR A 17 -1.61 30.12 -0.88
N ASN A 18 -1.56 29.87 -2.19
CA ASN A 18 -0.86 28.73 -2.80
C ASN A 18 -1.37 27.37 -2.30
N ILE A 19 -2.68 27.26 -2.11
CA ILE A 19 -3.34 26.03 -1.67
C ILE A 19 -3.53 25.14 -2.90
N PRO A 20 -2.88 23.96 -2.96
CA PRO A 20 -3.06 23.04 -4.07
C PRO A 20 -4.45 22.40 -4.04
N HIS A 21 -4.93 21.92 -5.18
CA HIS A 21 -6.27 21.34 -5.33
C HIS A 21 -6.58 20.16 -4.39
N TRP A 22 -5.56 19.43 -3.93
CA TRP A 22 -5.70 18.29 -3.03
C TRP A 22 -5.76 18.64 -1.53
N LEU A 23 -5.61 19.95 -1.19
CA LEU A 23 -5.76 20.46 0.17
C LEU A 23 -7.02 21.32 0.30
N THR A 24 -7.68 21.17 1.42
CA THR A 24 -8.72 22.08 1.89
C THR A 24 -8.21 22.78 3.14
N VAL A 25 -8.18 24.11 3.12
CA VAL A 25 -7.71 24.95 4.23
C VAL A 25 -8.83 25.89 4.61
N SER A 26 -9.21 25.94 5.88
CA SER A 26 -10.30 26.83 6.36
C SER A 26 -10.10 27.21 7.83
N PRO A 27 -10.24 28.50 8.16
CA PRO A 27 -10.32 29.64 7.24
C PRO A 27 -8.99 29.93 6.56
N THR A 28 -9.02 30.69 5.45
CA THR A 28 -7.82 31.10 4.70
C THR A 28 -7.35 32.52 5.06
N GLY A 29 -7.79 33.05 6.18
CA GLY A 29 -7.38 34.38 6.66
C GLY A 29 -7.95 34.72 8.03
N GLY A 30 -7.46 35.80 8.62
CA GLY A 30 -7.89 36.31 9.92
C GLY A 30 -7.51 37.76 10.13
N LYS A 31 -8.05 38.33 11.21
CA LYS A 31 -7.83 39.73 11.58
C LYS A 31 -6.64 39.89 12.54
N ALA A 32 -6.07 41.09 12.51
CA ALA A 32 -5.01 41.49 13.43
C ALA A 32 -5.39 41.24 14.88
N GLY A 33 -4.50 40.61 15.64
CA GLY A 33 -4.68 40.32 17.06
C GLY A 33 -5.63 39.17 17.41
N GLU A 34 -6.34 38.61 16.43
CA GLU A 34 -7.21 37.45 16.65
C GLU A 34 -6.42 36.15 16.61
N LYS A 35 -6.76 35.21 17.53
CA LYS A 35 -6.26 33.81 17.46
C LYS A 35 -7.26 32.96 16.68
N VAL A 36 -6.88 32.53 15.49
CA VAL A 36 -7.71 31.76 14.58
C VAL A 36 -7.19 30.35 14.50
N THR A 37 -8.08 29.34 14.66
CA THR A 37 -7.75 27.95 14.39
C THR A 37 -8.03 27.64 12.93
N VAL A 38 -6.98 27.30 12.19
CA VAL A 38 -7.05 26.88 10.78
C VAL A 38 -7.07 25.36 10.71
N ASN A 39 -8.06 24.82 10.01
CA ASN A 39 -8.17 23.40 9.72
C ASN A 39 -7.57 23.12 8.35
N ILE A 40 -6.74 22.10 8.26
CA ILE A 40 -6.11 21.63 7.03
C ILE A 40 -6.48 20.15 6.85
N SER A 41 -7.13 19.83 5.75
CA SER A 41 -7.44 18.45 5.36
C SER A 41 -6.93 18.17 3.95
N ALA A 42 -6.60 16.93 3.69
CA ALA A 42 -6.07 16.48 2.40
C ALA A 42 -6.95 15.38 1.81
N GLU A 43 -7.15 15.44 0.50
CA GLU A 43 -7.68 14.31 -0.25
C GLU A 43 -6.76 13.09 -0.10
N SER A 44 -7.31 11.89 -0.28
CA SER A 44 -6.52 10.66 -0.20
C SER A 44 -5.41 10.64 -1.26
N ASN A 45 -4.19 10.23 -0.87
CA ASN A 45 -3.06 9.99 -1.78
C ASN A 45 -2.90 8.49 -2.03
N THR A 46 -3.96 7.83 -2.49
CA THR A 46 -4.00 6.38 -2.72
C THR A 46 -3.40 5.96 -4.06
N LYS A 47 -3.20 6.90 -4.98
CA LYS A 47 -2.73 6.62 -6.35
C LYS A 47 -1.22 6.73 -6.52
N SER A 48 -0.46 6.75 -5.44
CA SER A 48 0.99 6.86 -5.52
C SER A 48 1.65 6.34 -4.25
N VAL A 49 2.77 5.64 -4.40
CA VAL A 49 3.70 5.31 -3.31
C VAL A 49 4.49 6.54 -2.86
N SER A 50 4.59 7.54 -3.75
CA SER A 50 5.37 8.75 -3.48
C SER A 50 4.60 9.72 -2.62
N GLU A 51 5.32 10.40 -1.75
CA GLU A 51 4.79 11.56 -1.05
C GLU A 51 4.49 12.71 -2.02
N ARG A 52 3.55 13.56 -1.63
CA ARG A 52 3.32 14.85 -2.27
C ARG A 52 3.42 15.96 -1.24
N GLY A 53 3.97 17.09 -1.66
CA GLY A 53 4.18 18.24 -0.80
C GLY A 53 3.64 19.54 -1.39
N ALA A 54 3.41 20.50 -0.53
CA ALA A 54 3.07 21.87 -0.90
C ALA A 54 3.67 22.84 0.10
N GLN A 55 3.89 24.07 -0.35
CA GLN A 55 4.19 25.21 0.51
C GLN A 55 3.01 26.17 0.46
N LEU A 56 2.34 26.36 1.60
CA LEU A 56 1.31 27.36 1.77
C LEU A 56 1.96 28.67 2.20
N TYR A 57 1.48 29.80 1.71
CA TYR A 57 2.00 31.11 2.05
C TYR A 57 1.04 31.80 3.01
N VAL A 58 1.50 32.13 4.22
CA VAL A 58 0.80 32.98 5.19
C VAL A 58 1.36 34.38 5.03
N SER A 59 0.57 35.24 4.46
CA SER A 59 0.99 36.62 4.09
C SER A 59 0.25 37.67 4.89
N THR A 60 0.99 38.65 5.38
CA THR A 60 0.49 39.96 5.85
C THR A 60 0.89 41.03 4.83
N LYS A 61 0.51 42.27 5.07
CA LYS A 61 0.97 43.39 4.23
C LYS A 61 2.49 43.65 4.27
N PHE A 62 3.20 43.04 5.25
CA PHE A 62 4.63 43.32 5.46
C PHE A 62 5.51 42.09 5.24
N ASN A 63 4.98 40.88 5.40
CA ASN A 63 5.78 39.65 5.40
C ASN A 63 4.98 38.46 4.89
N THR A 64 5.71 37.47 4.39
CA THR A 64 5.18 36.13 4.00
C THR A 64 6.01 35.04 4.68
N GLN A 65 5.32 34.15 5.35
CA GLN A 65 5.88 32.91 5.93
C GLN A 65 5.40 31.69 5.16
N TYR A 66 6.14 30.62 5.24
CA TYR A 66 5.84 29.37 4.54
C TYR A 66 5.46 28.27 5.51
N ILE A 67 4.44 27.51 5.16
CA ILE A 67 4.06 26.28 5.85
C ILE A 67 4.25 25.13 4.88
N GLY A 68 5.17 24.23 5.20
CA GLY A 68 5.33 22.96 4.47
C GLY A 68 4.23 21.98 4.86
N VAL A 69 3.58 21.39 3.87
CA VAL A 69 2.62 20.30 4.05
C VAL A 69 3.11 19.11 3.24
N THR A 70 3.22 17.96 3.90
CA THR A 70 3.61 16.70 3.25
C THR A 70 2.55 15.64 3.50
N GLN A 71 2.16 14.92 2.48
CA GLN A 71 1.29 13.76 2.56
C GLN A 71 1.97 12.55 1.93
N PHE A 72 2.13 11.49 2.73
CA PHE A 72 2.68 10.23 2.24
C PHE A 72 1.70 9.51 1.33
N GLY A 73 2.24 8.76 0.37
CA GLY A 73 1.47 7.83 -0.44
C GLY A 73 1.10 6.57 0.35
N VAL A 74 0.23 5.77 -0.22
CA VAL A 74 -0.08 4.43 0.32
C VAL A 74 0.93 3.45 -0.25
N PRO A 75 1.71 2.74 0.59
CA PRO A 75 2.67 1.76 0.11
C PRO A 75 1.95 0.58 -0.55
N GLU A 76 2.56 0.03 -1.60
CA GLU A 76 2.13 -1.23 -2.19
C GLU A 76 2.44 -2.40 -1.24
N SER A 77 1.68 -3.49 -1.38
CA SER A 77 1.93 -4.71 -0.61
C SER A 77 3.20 -5.41 -1.10
N GLY A 78 3.97 -5.94 -0.18
CA GLY A 78 5.00 -6.92 -0.49
C GLY A 78 4.40 -8.26 -0.89
N ILE A 79 5.15 -9.07 -1.64
CA ILE A 79 4.76 -10.43 -2.04
C ILE A 79 5.37 -11.41 -1.04
N PRO A 80 4.57 -12.28 -0.40
CA PRO A 80 5.10 -13.24 0.55
C PRO A 80 5.69 -14.47 -0.12
N ASP A 81 6.62 -15.13 0.56
CA ASP A 81 6.95 -16.51 0.29
C ASP A 81 5.88 -17.44 0.91
N LEU A 82 5.47 -18.46 0.17
CA LEU A 82 4.47 -19.43 0.61
C LEU A 82 5.14 -20.75 1.01
N SER A 83 4.68 -21.35 2.10
CA SER A 83 5.19 -22.62 2.58
C SER A 83 4.06 -23.52 3.04
N PHE A 84 3.97 -24.73 2.45
CA PHE A 84 2.89 -25.68 2.72
C PHE A 84 3.48 -26.98 3.27
N SER A 85 2.73 -27.63 4.17
CA SER A 85 3.01 -29.00 4.57
C SER A 85 2.74 -29.97 3.41
N ALA A 86 3.18 -31.23 3.53
CA ALA A 86 2.91 -32.27 2.55
C ALA A 86 1.41 -32.47 2.29
N THR A 87 0.56 -32.34 3.31
CA THR A 87 -0.90 -32.48 3.20
C THR A 87 -1.57 -31.33 2.43
N GLY A 88 -0.81 -30.32 2.02
CA GLY A 88 -1.37 -29.13 1.38
C GLY A 88 -1.99 -28.17 2.36
N GLY A 89 -3.00 -27.45 1.90
CA GLY A 89 -3.72 -26.49 2.72
C GLY A 89 -3.87 -25.12 2.05
N GLN A 90 -4.22 -24.13 2.84
CA GLN A 90 -4.49 -22.77 2.35
C GLN A 90 -3.65 -21.75 3.09
N GLN A 91 -3.18 -20.74 2.36
CA GLN A 91 -2.57 -19.54 2.88
C GLN A 91 -3.22 -18.32 2.22
N THR A 92 -3.29 -17.21 2.94
CA THR A 92 -3.86 -15.96 2.43
C THR A 92 -2.87 -14.82 2.59
N PHE A 93 -2.86 -13.92 1.62
CA PHE A 93 -2.14 -12.66 1.73
C PHE A 93 -2.95 -11.51 1.11
N ARG A 94 -2.64 -10.28 1.51
CA ARG A 94 -3.22 -9.09 0.91
C ARG A 94 -2.34 -8.58 -0.20
N LEU A 95 -2.97 -8.14 -1.29
CA LEU A 95 -2.30 -7.53 -2.42
C LEU A 95 -2.98 -6.21 -2.78
N PHE A 96 -2.24 -5.13 -2.67
CA PHE A 96 -2.62 -3.79 -3.11
C PHE A 96 -1.50 -3.22 -3.97
N LEU A 97 -1.82 -2.89 -5.22
CA LEU A 97 -0.86 -2.35 -6.19
C LEU A 97 -1.44 -1.12 -6.89
N HIS A 98 -0.57 -0.21 -7.32
CA HIS A 98 -0.94 1.00 -8.07
C HIS A 98 -1.10 0.76 -9.57
N SER A 99 -0.93 -0.48 -10.03
CA SER A 99 -1.12 -0.91 -11.41
C SER A 99 -1.97 -2.18 -11.47
N ASP A 100 -2.61 -2.42 -12.60
CA ASP A 100 -3.21 -3.73 -12.88
C ASP A 100 -2.14 -4.80 -12.78
N TRP A 101 -2.53 -6.01 -12.40
CA TRP A 101 -1.57 -7.08 -12.15
C TRP A 101 -2.07 -8.44 -12.63
N GLU A 102 -1.12 -9.32 -12.92
CA GLU A 102 -1.39 -10.70 -13.30
C GLU A 102 -0.33 -11.66 -12.73
N ILE A 103 -0.78 -12.75 -12.12
CA ILE A 103 0.08 -13.86 -11.65
C ILE A 103 0.07 -14.96 -12.70
N THR A 104 1.24 -15.35 -13.15
CA THR A 104 1.45 -16.39 -14.15
C THR A 104 2.43 -17.45 -13.67
N ASN A 105 2.72 -18.45 -14.51
CA ASN A 105 3.63 -19.55 -14.19
C ASN A 105 3.19 -20.33 -12.94
N ILE A 106 1.87 -20.52 -12.78
CA ILE A 106 1.27 -21.23 -11.67
C ILE A 106 1.35 -22.73 -11.96
N PRO A 107 1.98 -23.53 -11.08
CA PRO A 107 2.03 -24.98 -11.25
C PRO A 107 0.66 -25.61 -10.97
N THR A 108 0.44 -26.81 -11.45
CA THR A 108 -0.83 -27.52 -11.32
C THR A 108 -1.25 -27.81 -9.88
N TRP A 109 -0.30 -27.87 -8.95
CA TRP A 109 -0.54 -28.14 -7.54
C TRP A 109 -0.90 -26.92 -6.69
N LEU A 110 -0.91 -25.70 -7.29
CA LEU A 110 -1.35 -24.47 -6.65
C LEU A 110 -2.59 -23.91 -7.35
N ARG A 111 -3.52 -23.39 -6.55
CA ARG A 111 -4.69 -22.64 -7.02
C ARG A 111 -4.77 -21.31 -6.28
N PHE A 112 -4.93 -20.24 -7.02
CA PHE A 112 -5.10 -18.88 -6.52
C PHE A 112 -6.58 -18.47 -6.63
N SER A 113 -7.13 -17.82 -5.63
CA SER A 113 -8.51 -17.29 -5.68
C SER A 113 -8.68 -16.18 -6.72
N ALA A 114 -7.60 -15.44 -7.02
CA ALA A 114 -7.51 -14.51 -8.13
C ALA A 114 -6.09 -14.54 -8.70
N THR A 115 -5.98 -14.49 -10.03
CA THR A 115 -4.70 -14.47 -10.75
C THR A 115 -4.47 -13.14 -11.46
N LYS A 116 -5.43 -12.22 -11.41
CA LYS A 116 -5.34 -10.88 -11.96
C LYS A 116 -6.25 -9.93 -11.20
N GLY A 117 -5.94 -8.65 -11.23
CA GLY A 117 -6.72 -7.60 -10.61
C GLY A 117 -6.38 -6.22 -11.14
N TYR A 118 -7.12 -5.24 -10.66
CA TYR A 118 -7.02 -3.85 -11.10
C TYR A 118 -6.21 -3.02 -10.11
N ALA A 119 -5.61 -1.95 -10.62
CA ALA A 119 -4.94 -0.92 -9.85
C ALA A 119 -5.85 -0.34 -8.75
N GLU A 120 -5.24 0.09 -7.65
CA GLU A 120 -5.90 0.80 -6.55
C GLU A 120 -6.99 0.00 -5.81
N GLN A 121 -7.00 -1.31 -5.97
CA GLN A 121 -7.90 -2.21 -5.26
C GLN A 121 -7.13 -3.16 -4.35
N GLU A 122 -7.64 -3.37 -3.13
CA GLU A 122 -7.10 -4.36 -2.21
C GLU A 122 -7.74 -5.73 -2.49
N TYR A 123 -6.91 -6.74 -2.68
CA TYR A 123 -7.31 -8.13 -2.88
C TYR A 123 -6.84 -8.99 -1.71
N THR A 124 -7.70 -9.85 -1.20
CA THR A 124 -7.28 -10.96 -0.35
C THR A 124 -7.14 -12.19 -1.22
N ILE A 125 -5.89 -12.60 -1.46
CA ILE A 125 -5.56 -13.75 -2.30
C ILE A 125 -5.45 -14.99 -1.41
N THR A 126 -6.26 -16.00 -1.68
CA THR A 126 -6.14 -17.32 -1.07
C THR A 126 -5.40 -18.23 -2.04
N VAL A 127 -4.32 -18.85 -1.57
CA VAL A 127 -3.56 -19.85 -2.31
C VAL A 127 -3.79 -21.20 -1.66
N THR A 128 -4.28 -22.14 -2.45
CA THR A 128 -4.52 -23.53 -2.03
C THR A 128 -3.47 -24.43 -2.67
N ALA A 129 -2.76 -25.21 -1.86
CA ALA A 129 -1.85 -26.24 -2.31
C ALA A 129 -2.53 -27.63 -2.21
N GLU A 130 -2.44 -28.41 -3.27
CA GLU A 130 -2.83 -29.81 -3.26
C GLU A 130 -1.83 -30.67 -2.48
N GLU A 131 -2.22 -31.84 -2.00
CA GLU A 131 -1.35 -32.78 -1.31
C GLU A 131 -0.12 -33.12 -2.16
N ASN A 132 1.05 -33.17 -1.52
CA ASN A 132 2.27 -33.69 -2.10
C ASN A 132 2.47 -35.13 -1.59
N SER A 133 2.03 -36.11 -2.36
CA SER A 133 2.22 -37.53 -2.04
C SER A 133 3.63 -38.06 -2.34
N SER A 134 4.53 -37.21 -2.86
CA SER A 134 5.92 -37.55 -3.16
C SER A 134 6.79 -37.54 -1.90
N THR A 135 7.78 -38.38 -1.84
CA THR A 135 8.86 -38.35 -0.82
C THR A 135 9.88 -37.24 -1.06
N SER A 136 9.66 -36.39 -2.04
CA SER A 136 10.48 -35.19 -2.31
C SER A 136 9.69 -33.92 -2.14
N SER A 137 10.29 -32.92 -1.51
CA SER A 137 9.72 -31.59 -1.47
C SER A 137 9.65 -30.97 -2.87
N ARG A 138 8.70 -30.05 -3.08
CA ARG A 138 8.56 -29.34 -4.34
C ARG A 138 8.58 -27.84 -4.13
N THR A 139 9.14 -27.13 -5.09
CA THR A 139 9.23 -25.67 -5.09
C THR A 139 8.80 -25.13 -6.44
N THR A 140 8.30 -23.90 -6.45
CA THR A 140 7.98 -23.19 -7.68
C THR A 140 8.18 -21.69 -7.49
N THR A 141 8.25 -20.98 -8.61
CA THR A 141 8.30 -19.53 -8.65
C THR A 141 7.23 -19.04 -9.62
N CYS A 142 6.14 -18.49 -9.09
CA CYS A 142 5.15 -17.78 -9.88
C CYS A 142 5.66 -16.38 -10.20
N ARG A 143 5.11 -15.75 -11.23
CA ARG A 143 5.51 -14.41 -11.69
C ARG A 143 4.35 -13.45 -11.55
N LEU A 144 4.55 -12.36 -10.82
CA LEU A 144 3.62 -11.26 -10.73
C LEU A 144 4.07 -10.14 -11.68
N TYR A 145 3.31 -9.90 -12.72
CA TYR A 145 3.48 -8.77 -13.62
C TYR A 145 2.65 -7.58 -13.15
N ARG A 146 3.16 -6.36 -13.39
CA ARG A 146 2.51 -5.10 -13.04
C ARG A 146 2.29 -4.25 -14.29
N GLY A 147 1.04 -3.86 -14.55
CA GLY A 147 0.65 -3.10 -15.74
C GLY A 147 1.08 -3.80 -17.02
N ASN A 148 1.52 -3.04 -17.98
CA ASN A 148 2.01 -3.53 -19.28
C ASN A 148 3.54 -3.77 -19.29
N SER A 149 4.16 -3.92 -18.11
CA SER A 149 5.60 -4.15 -18.00
C SER A 149 5.96 -5.60 -18.34
N ASN A 150 7.08 -5.79 -19.01
CA ASN A 150 7.70 -7.11 -19.18
C ASN A 150 8.53 -7.53 -17.93
N GLN A 151 8.62 -6.65 -16.93
CA GLN A 151 9.26 -6.94 -15.64
C GLN A 151 8.28 -7.65 -14.71
N TYR A 152 8.76 -8.59 -13.92
CA TYR A 152 7.94 -9.31 -12.94
C TYR A 152 8.66 -9.42 -11.61
N GLU A 153 7.87 -9.54 -10.56
CA GLU A 153 8.32 -9.96 -9.24
C GLU A 153 8.05 -11.46 -9.06
N THR A 154 8.84 -12.09 -8.21
CA THR A 154 8.74 -13.54 -7.96
C THR A 154 7.95 -13.81 -6.69
N LEU A 155 6.99 -14.72 -6.78
CA LEU A 155 6.29 -15.30 -5.65
C LEU A 155 6.75 -16.75 -5.53
N SER A 156 7.55 -17.04 -4.50
CA SER A 156 8.09 -18.36 -4.25
C SER A 156 7.08 -19.21 -3.46
N ALA A 157 6.94 -20.47 -3.81
CA ALA A 157 6.17 -21.41 -3.03
C ALA A 157 6.95 -22.71 -2.85
N LYS A 158 6.97 -23.19 -1.60
CA LYS A 158 7.58 -24.45 -1.20
C LYS A 158 6.53 -25.36 -0.58
N GLN A 159 6.61 -26.65 -0.85
CA GLN A 159 5.83 -27.65 -0.16
C GLN A 159 6.70 -28.83 0.29
N ASP A 160 6.50 -29.25 1.52
CA ASP A 160 7.25 -30.34 2.12
C ASP A 160 6.96 -31.68 1.43
N ALA A 161 7.90 -32.61 1.59
CA ALA A 161 7.75 -34.02 1.18
C ALA A 161 6.77 -34.76 2.10
N HIS A 162 6.11 -35.78 1.55
CA HIS A 162 5.32 -36.71 2.34
C HIS A 162 6.24 -37.77 2.94
N TYR A 163 6.25 -37.88 4.27
CA TYR A 163 6.98 -38.92 4.97
C TYR A 163 6.01 -39.88 5.64
N LEU A 164 6.22 -41.17 5.42
CA LEU A 164 5.53 -42.21 6.19
C LEU A 164 6.12 -42.28 7.61
N LYS A 165 5.28 -42.09 8.62
CA LYS A 165 5.67 -42.34 10.01
C LYS A 165 5.25 -43.74 10.40
N ILE A 166 6.24 -44.64 10.59
CA ILE A 166 6.01 -45.99 11.11
C ILE A 166 6.66 -46.05 12.50
N ASN A 167 5.84 -46.31 13.54
CA ASN A 167 6.29 -46.35 14.93
C ASN A 167 7.10 -45.12 15.37
N GLY A 168 6.68 -43.92 14.90
CA GLY A 168 7.31 -42.63 15.26
C GLY A 168 8.60 -42.32 14.48
N LYS A 169 9.05 -43.16 13.57
CA LYS A 169 10.18 -42.90 12.67
C LYS A 169 9.68 -42.46 11.29
N GLU A 170 10.33 -41.46 10.73
CA GLU A 170 10.10 -40.99 9.35
C GLU A 170 10.89 -41.83 8.37
N TYR A 171 10.24 -42.20 7.24
CA TYR A 171 10.82 -42.95 6.15
C TYR A 171 10.55 -42.30 4.81
#